data_bc5a4dfc3dc31f5918d60553b050f9fd
#
_entry.id   bc5a4dfc3dc31f5918d60553b050f9fd
#
_cell.length_a   1.000
_cell.length_b   1.000
_cell.length_c   1.000
_cell.angle_alpha   90.00
_cell.angle_beta   90.00
_cell.angle_gamma   90.00
#
_symmetry.space_group_name_H-M   'P 1'
#
loop_
_entity.id
_entity.type
_entity.pdbx_description
1 polymer ?
#
loop_
_entity_poly.entity_id
_entity_poly.type
_entity_poly.pdbx_seq_one_letter_code
_entity_poly.pdbx_strand_id
1 'polypeptide(L)'
;MSETSQIYFAEIKSKAVFAADGPKPQFLIDTPKFKSLVVGLEAGGQIPVHPGEAAMYHFLEGEGLMTVGDETFAIKPGVTVVVPSGVKRGMNAKTRVV
;
A
#
# COMPACT_ATOMS: atom_id res chain seq x y z
N MET A 1 -29.74 -1.07 4.09
CA MET A 1 -28.86 -1.05 3.93
C MET A 1 -28.19 -1.18 4.22
N SER A 2 -28.20 -1.18 4.13
CA SER A 2 -27.57 -1.29 4.33
C SER A 2 -26.66 -1.09 4.64
N GLU A 3 -26.16 -1.65 4.36
CA GLU A 3 -25.02 -1.27 5.03
C GLU A 3 -24.60 0.07 4.66
N THR A 4 -24.05 0.75 5.60
CA THR A 4 -23.57 2.09 5.37
C THR A 4 -22.07 2.00 5.10
N SER A 5 -21.64 2.51 3.98
CA SER A 5 -20.22 2.60 3.70
C SER A 5 -19.59 3.57 4.69
N GLN A 6 -18.47 3.18 5.22
CA GLN A 6 -17.71 4.05 6.10
C GLN A 6 -17.05 5.14 5.27
N ILE A 7 -17.21 6.40 5.68
CA ILE A 7 -16.66 7.54 4.93
C ILE A 7 -15.71 8.39 5.77
N TYR A 8 -15.48 8.00 7.00
CA TYR A 8 -14.60 8.77 7.88
C TYR A 8 -13.68 7.82 8.64
N PHE A 9 -12.39 8.09 8.57
CA PHE A 9 -11.37 7.27 9.19
C PHE A 9 -10.43 8.17 9.98
N ALA A 10 -10.70 8.32 11.28
CA ALA A 10 -9.89 9.17 12.14
C ALA A 10 -8.50 8.59 12.37
N GLU A 11 -8.39 7.26 12.38
CA GLU A 11 -7.15 6.55 12.67
C GLU A 11 -6.88 5.55 11.57
N ILE A 12 -6.52 6.07 10.40
CA ILE A 12 -6.41 5.23 9.21
C ILE A 12 -5.36 4.12 9.37
N LYS A 13 -4.29 4.37 10.10
CA LYS A 13 -3.25 3.37 10.30
C LYS A 13 -3.76 2.15 11.06
N SER A 14 -4.79 2.30 11.87
CA SER A 14 -5.35 1.19 12.62
C SER A 14 -6.09 0.19 11.73
N LYS A 15 -6.35 0.55 10.48
CA LYS A 15 -6.93 -0.39 9.51
C LYS A 15 -5.92 -1.38 8.98
N ALA A 16 -4.62 -1.09 9.13
CA ALA A 16 -3.59 -1.97 8.60
C ALA A 16 -3.57 -3.30 9.34
N VAL A 17 -3.40 -4.38 8.59
CA VAL A 17 -3.26 -5.73 9.13
C VAL A 17 -1.87 -6.22 8.78
N PHE A 18 -1.13 -6.67 9.79
CA PHE A 18 0.22 -7.20 9.60
C PHE A 18 0.17 -8.71 9.76
N ALA A 19 0.66 -9.43 8.77
CA ALA A 19 0.65 -10.89 8.80
C ALA A 19 1.99 -11.41 8.28
N ALA A 20 2.50 -12.45 8.92
CA ALA A 20 3.78 -13.03 8.55
C ALA A 20 3.76 -13.66 7.16
N ASP A 21 2.58 -14.11 6.70
CA ASP A 21 2.45 -14.78 5.42
C ASP A 21 2.15 -13.83 4.26
N GLY A 22 2.28 -12.53 4.50
CA GLY A 22 2.17 -11.55 3.43
C GLY A 22 1.14 -10.48 3.71
N PRO A 23 1.02 -9.51 2.82
CA PRO A 23 0.10 -8.39 3.03
C PRO A 23 -1.36 -8.83 2.99
N LYS A 24 -2.18 -8.17 3.80
CA LYS A 24 -3.62 -8.39 3.85
C LYS A 24 -4.30 -7.04 3.60
N PRO A 25 -4.46 -6.63 2.34
CA PRO A 25 -5.05 -5.32 2.03
C PRO A 25 -6.44 -5.15 2.63
N GLN A 26 -6.68 -3.95 3.15
CA GLN A 26 -7.98 -3.61 3.73
C GLN A 26 -8.60 -2.51 2.88
N PHE A 27 -9.70 -2.82 2.20
CA PHE A 27 -10.31 -1.87 1.27
C PHE A 27 -11.09 -0.80 2.00
N LEU A 28 -10.88 0.45 1.58
CA LEU A 28 -11.68 1.59 2.05
C LEU A 28 -12.83 1.82 1.09
N ILE A 29 -12.56 1.69 -0.20
CA ILE A 29 -13.57 1.75 -1.25
C ILE A 29 -13.11 0.84 -2.38
N ASP A 30 -14.05 0.15 -2.99
CA ASP A 30 -13.74 -0.76 -4.10
C ASP A 30 -14.86 -0.68 -5.12
N THR A 31 -14.58 0.04 -6.20
CA THR A 31 -15.52 0.17 -7.31
C THR A 31 -14.79 -0.14 -8.61
N PRO A 32 -15.50 -0.37 -9.72
CA PRO A 32 -14.83 -0.60 -11.00
C PRO A 32 -13.97 0.56 -11.45
N LYS A 33 -14.22 1.76 -10.95
CA LYS A 33 -13.50 2.96 -11.39
C LYS A 33 -12.44 3.42 -10.41
N PHE A 34 -12.53 3.01 -9.17
CA PHE A 34 -11.64 3.54 -8.15
C PHE A 34 -11.57 2.57 -6.97
N LYS A 35 -10.34 2.34 -6.51
CA LYS A 35 -10.11 1.51 -5.34
C LYS A 35 -9.13 2.23 -4.41
N SER A 36 -9.41 2.21 -3.12
CA SER A 36 -8.50 2.73 -2.13
C SER A 36 -8.40 1.72 -1.00
N LEU A 37 -7.19 1.45 -0.58
CA LEU A 37 -6.98 0.42 0.43
C LEU A 37 -5.80 0.77 1.33
N VAL A 38 -5.79 0.17 2.51
CA VAL A 38 -4.69 0.30 3.45
C VAL A 38 -3.98 -1.04 3.50
N VAL A 39 -2.67 -1.00 3.38
CA VAL A 39 -1.86 -2.22 3.40
C VAL A 39 -0.83 -2.10 4.52
N GLY A 40 -0.79 -3.10 5.38
CA GLY A 40 0.28 -3.24 6.35
C GLY A 40 1.25 -4.29 5.84
N LEU A 41 2.54 -3.98 5.94
CA LEU A 41 3.58 -4.92 5.53
C LEU A 41 4.51 -5.13 6.71
N GLU A 42 4.64 -6.40 7.13
CA GLU A 42 5.45 -6.76 8.27
C GLU A 42 6.93 -6.47 7.98
N ALA A 43 7.73 -6.24 9.02
CA ALA A 43 9.17 -6.05 8.85
C ALA A 43 9.76 -7.25 8.13
N GLY A 44 10.55 -6.99 7.10
CA GLY A 44 11.13 -8.03 6.26
C GLY A 44 10.16 -8.54 5.20
N GLY A 45 8.92 -8.08 5.21
CA GLY A 45 7.93 -8.49 4.23
C GLY A 45 8.23 -7.90 2.86
N GLN A 46 7.72 -8.57 1.84
CA GLN A 46 7.95 -8.16 0.47
C GLN A 46 6.68 -8.23 -0.35
N ILE A 47 6.55 -7.30 -1.27
CA ILE A 47 5.59 -7.41 -2.36
C ILE A 47 6.43 -7.57 -3.60
N PRO A 48 6.46 -8.77 -4.22
CA PRO A 48 7.29 -8.99 -5.41
C PRO A 48 6.91 -8.04 -6.54
N VAL A 49 7.91 -7.72 -7.36
CA VAL A 49 7.68 -6.83 -8.51
C VAL A 49 6.65 -7.45 -9.44
N HIS A 50 5.66 -6.67 -9.80
CA HIS A 50 4.57 -7.11 -10.67
C HIS A 50 3.99 -5.90 -11.40
N PRO A 51 3.41 -6.10 -12.60
CA PRO A 51 2.70 -5.02 -13.27
C PRO A 51 1.34 -4.78 -12.61
N GLY A 52 0.74 -3.64 -12.90
CA GLY A 52 -0.58 -3.33 -12.34
C GLY A 52 -1.15 -2.08 -12.96
N GLU A 53 -2.32 -1.71 -12.48
CA GLU A 53 -2.98 -0.50 -12.93
C GLU A 53 -2.25 0.73 -12.41
N ALA A 54 -2.63 1.90 -12.92
CA ALA A 54 -2.12 3.15 -12.39
C ALA A 54 -2.45 3.23 -10.90
N ALA A 55 -1.49 3.64 -10.10
CA ALA A 55 -1.67 3.64 -8.65
C ALA A 55 -0.87 4.76 -8.00
N MET A 56 -1.34 5.17 -6.83
CA MET A 56 -0.61 6.10 -5.99
C MET A 56 -0.44 5.41 -4.64
N TYR A 57 0.79 5.42 -4.15
CA TYR A 57 1.12 4.86 -2.84
C TYR A 57 1.56 6.00 -1.94
N HIS A 58 0.90 6.12 -0.81
CA HIS A 58 1.26 7.12 0.19
C HIS A 58 1.63 6.39 1.48
N PHE A 59 2.83 6.65 1.97
CA PHE A 59 3.37 5.92 3.12
C PHE A 59 3.12 6.70 4.40
N LEU A 60 2.50 6.04 5.36
CA LEU A 60 2.10 6.65 6.62
C LEU A 60 3.05 6.30 7.76
N GLU A 61 3.70 5.13 7.67
CA GLU A 61 4.53 4.64 8.77
C GLU A 61 5.56 3.66 8.23
N GLY A 62 6.75 3.69 8.86
CA GLY A 62 7.78 2.69 8.57
C GLY A 62 8.74 3.10 7.47
N GLU A 63 9.72 2.24 7.25
CA GLU A 63 10.79 2.45 6.27
C GLU A 63 11.03 1.20 5.44
N GLY A 64 11.47 1.42 4.20
CA GLY A 64 11.79 0.33 3.31
C GLY A 64 12.23 0.84 1.96
N LEU A 65 12.06 0.00 0.94
CA LEU A 65 12.39 0.35 -0.43
C LEU A 65 11.22 0.01 -1.33
N MET A 66 11.00 0.84 -2.34
CA MET A 66 10.02 0.55 -3.37
C MET A 66 10.69 0.62 -4.73
N THR A 67 10.41 -0.36 -5.57
CA THR A 67 10.92 -0.43 -6.93
C THR A 67 9.79 -0.10 -7.90
N VAL A 68 10.06 0.82 -8.83
CA VAL A 68 9.11 1.19 -9.88
C VAL A 68 9.89 1.18 -11.19
N GLY A 69 9.54 0.26 -12.09
CA GLY A 69 10.32 0.09 -13.31
C GLY A 69 11.76 -0.26 -12.98
N ASP A 70 12.69 0.59 -13.43
CA ASP A 70 14.11 0.39 -13.19
C ASP A 70 14.64 1.19 -11.99
N GLU A 71 13.79 1.89 -11.28
CA GLU A 71 14.21 2.77 -10.18
C GLU A 71 13.82 2.19 -8.84
N THR A 72 14.65 2.45 -7.84
CA THR A 72 14.39 2.04 -6.46
C THR A 72 14.52 3.25 -5.56
N PHE A 73 13.52 3.45 -4.71
CA PHE A 73 13.43 4.60 -3.83
C PHE A 73 13.37 4.15 -2.38
N ALA A 74 13.96 4.97 -1.50
CA ALA A 74 13.73 4.80 -0.07
C ALA A 74 12.32 5.30 0.25
N ILE A 75 11.59 4.55 1.06
CA ILE A 75 10.27 4.97 1.53
C ILE A 75 10.31 5.19 3.02
N LYS A 76 9.56 6.20 3.46
CA LYS A 76 9.43 6.60 4.87
C LYS A 76 8.13 7.39 4.98
N PRO A 77 7.69 7.72 6.19
CA PRO A 77 6.43 8.46 6.35
C PRO A 77 6.41 9.74 5.53
N GLY A 78 5.33 9.98 4.82
CA GLY A 78 5.15 11.16 3.99
C GLY A 78 5.54 10.99 2.54
N VAL A 79 6.24 9.92 2.19
CA VAL A 79 6.61 9.67 0.79
C VAL A 79 5.38 9.26 -0.02
N THR A 80 5.27 9.80 -1.21
CA THR A 80 4.21 9.43 -2.16
C THR A 80 4.85 8.99 -3.46
N VAL A 81 4.41 7.83 -3.97
CA VAL A 81 4.92 7.27 -5.22
C VAL A 81 3.75 7.10 -6.17
N VAL A 82 3.90 7.62 -7.39
CA VAL A 82 2.87 7.52 -8.42
C VAL A 82 3.38 6.57 -9.49
N VAL A 83 2.60 5.54 -9.78
CA VAL A 83 2.99 4.50 -10.73
C VAL A 83 2.00 4.50 -11.90
N PRO A 84 2.48 4.76 -13.13
CA PRO A 84 1.61 4.69 -14.30
C PRO A 84 1.13 3.26 -14.55
N SER A 85 0.02 3.16 -15.28
CA SER A 85 -0.53 1.85 -15.65
C SER A 85 0.49 1.02 -16.41
N GLY A 86 0.58 -0.26 -16.07
CA GLY A 86 1.46 -1.21 -16.74
C GLY A 86 2.88 -1.23 -16.24
N VAL A 87 3.29 -0.22 -15.47
CA VAL A 87 4.66 -0.17 -14.96
C VAL A 87 4.78 -1.12 -13.77
N LYS A 88 5.83 -1.93 -13.77
CA LYS A 88 6.07 -2.88 -12.68
C LYS A 88 6.43 -2.16 -11.39
N ARG A 89 5.96 -2.69 -10.27
CA ARG A 89 6.22 -2.13 -8.95
C ARG A 89 6.33 -3.25 -7.93
N GLY A 90 7.09 -3.01 -6.88
CA GLY A 90 7.23 -3.92 -5.77
C GLY A 90 7.84 -3.18 -4.59
N MET A 91 7.90 -3.82 -3.43
CA MET A 91 8.50 -3.18 -2.28
C MET A 91 9.02 -4.18 -1.26
N ASN A 92 9.95 -3.71 -0.45
CA ASN A 92 10.52 -4.46 0.66
C ASN A 92 10.42 -3.59 1.91
N ALA A 93 9.88 -4.15 2.98
CA ALA A 93 9.76 -3.43 4.23
C ALA A 93 10.98 -3.71 5.10
N LYS A 94 11.62 -2.65 5.58
CA LYS A 94 12.70 -2.77 6.54
C LYS A 94 12.14 -2.86 7.95
N THR A 95 11.16 -2.01 8.23
CA THR A 95 10.35 -2.06 9.45
C THR A 95 8.93 -2.33 9.00
N ARG A 96 7.98 -2.38 9.95
CA ARG A 96 6.57 -2.42 9.56
C ARG A 96 6.25 -1.16 8.76
N VAL A 97 5.55 -1.34 7.65
CA VAL A 97 5.18 -0.25 6.75
C VAL A 97 3.67 -0.19 6.60
N VAL A 98 3.13 1.00 6.62
CA VAL A 98 1.70 1.21 6.35
C VAL A 98 1.58 2.20 5.22
#